data_15d6ebcc4044d2d07f9491cf213169d4
#
_entry.id   15d6ebcc4044d2d07f9491cf213169d4
#
_cell.length_a   1.000
_cell.length_b   1.000
_cell.length_c   1.000
_cell.angle_alpha   90.00
_cell.angle_beta   90.00
_cell.angle_gamma   90.00
#
_symmetry.space_group_name_H-M   'P 1'
#
loop_
_entity.id
_entity.type
_entity.pdbx_description
1 polymer ?
#
loop_
_entity_poly.entity_id
_entity_poly.type
_entity_poly.pdbx_seq_one_letter_code
_entity_poly.pdbx_strand_id
1 'polypeptide(L)'
;SSLAFVSNPDIPNIPTQLGATHAGNPGANSAAGTMQHLAFKVKDHTELMAMRDRLRSKGVPVLGPLDHGMCVSMYFAGLENLSLELSYSAEPINNELWIDPEVVELAGISAEELAGYKNPNTFSDSHGSIGQPAINNSTGPHMTNYPPGVYEKSMQIPDEIALNMVESKPPVSP
;
A
#
# COMPACT_ATOMS: atom_id res chain seq x y z
N SER A 1 -10.48 0.62 -7.84
CA SER A 1 -9.09 1.05 -7.61
C SER A 1 -8.31 0.91 -8.90
N SER A 2 -7.32 1.74 -9.12
CA SER A 2 -6.47 1.74 -10.31
C SER A 2 -5.01 1.62 -9.90
N LEU A 3 -4.20 1.01 -10.76
CA LEU A 3 -2.75 0.99 -10.64
C LEU A 3 -2.16 1.83 -11.76
N ALA A 4 -1.21 2.68 -11.41
CA ALA A 4 -0.39 3.43 -12.36
C ALA A 4 1.00 2.81 -12.43
N PHE A 5 1.51 2.66 -13.63
CA PHE A 5 2.90 2.27 -13.87
C PHE A 5 3.68 3.50 -14.32
N VAL A 6 4.84 3.70 -13.72
CA VAL A 6 5.73 4.82 -14.04
C VAL A 6 6.89 4.32 -14.87
N SER A 7 7.19 5.02 -15.95
CA SER A 7 8.36 4.78 -16.78
C SER A 7 9.23 6.05 -16.83
N ASN A 8 10.52 5.88 -16.58
CA ASN A 8 11.51 6.95 -16.65
C ASN A 8 12.85 6.34 -17.09
N PRO A 9 13.64 6.99 -17.97
CA PRO A 9 14.94 6.48 -18.42
C PRO A 9 15.92 6.14 -17.31
N ASP A 10 15.81 6.78 -16.15
CA ASP A 10 16.73 6.57 -15.03
C ASP A 10 16.34 5.34 -14.17
N ILE A 11 15.09 4.87 -14.23
CA ILE A 11 14.62 3.74 -13.41
C ILE A 11 15.47 2.48 -13.57
N PRO A 12 15.89 2.06 -14.80
CA PRO A 12 16.72 0.87 -14.96
C PRO A 12 18.08 0.95 -14.28
N ASN A 13 18.54 2.16 -13.96
CA ASN A 13 19.84 2.39 -13.30
C ASN A 13 19.74 2.38 -11.76
N ILE A 14 18.52 2.35 -11.21
CA ILE A 14 18.29 2.27 -9.77
C ILE A 14 18.39 0.80 -9.35
N PRO A 15 19.35 0.43 -8.48
CA PRO A 15 19.56 -0.97 -8.12
C PRO A 15 18.38 -1.49 -7.27
N THR A 16 17.88 -2.66 -7.61
CA THR A 16 16.98 -3.42 -6.77
C THR A 16 17.77 -4.16 -5.70
N GLN A 17 17.41 -3.97 -4.44
CA GLN A 17 18.05 -4.64 -3.31
C GLN A 17 16.96 -5.28 -2.43
N LEU A 18 16.94 -6.62 -2.37
CA LEU A 18 16.01 -7.35 -1.50
C LEU A 18 16.22 -6.97 -0.03
N GLY A 19 15.11 -6.85 0.70
CA GLY A 19 15.10 -6.36 2.08
C GLY A 19 15.24 -4.83 2.22
N ALA A 20 15.60 -4.12 1.16
CA ALA A 20 15.69 -2.65 1.16
C ALA A 20 14.65 -2.00 0.24
N THR A 21 14.54 -2.44 -1.01
CA THR A 21 13.54 -1.89 -1.95
C THR A 21 12.21 -2.66 -1.90
N HIS A 22 12.25 -3.95 -1.67
CA HIS A 22 11.08 -4.82 -1.47
C HIS A 22 11.51 -6.15 -0.82
N ALA A 23 10.56 -6.92 -0.32
CA ALA A 23 10.86 -8.18 0.37
C ALA A 23 11.22 -9.33 -0.58
N GLY A 24 10.67 -9.36 -1.79
CA GLY A 24 10.90 -10.40 -2.80
C GLY A 24 10.05 -11.66 -2.63
N ASN A 25 9.49 -11.89 -1.44
CA ASN A 25 8.50 -12.93 -1.16
C ASN A 25 7.60 -12.53 0.01
N PRO A 26 6.40 -13.14 0.18
CA PRO A 26 5.41 -12.70 1.17
C PRO A 26 5.80 -12.96 2.63
N GLY A 27 6.83 -13.76 2.89
CA GLY A 27 7.31 -14.06 4.25
C GLY A 27 8.62 -13.38 4.61
N ALA A 28 9.24 -12.62 3.71
CA ALA A 28 10.52 -11.97 3.97
C ALA A 28 10.34 -10.54 4.53
N ASN A 29 11.34 -10.09 5.27
CA ASN A 29 11.37 -8.73 5.79
C ASN A 29 11.77 -7.72 4.71
N SER A 30 11.25 -6.49 4.85
CA SER A 30 11.69 -5.34 4.08
C SER A 30 11.96 -4.15 5.00
N ALA A 31 12.77 -3.19 4.56
CA ALA A 31 13.03 -1.99 5.33
C ALA A 31 11.76 -1.20 5.60
N ALA A 32 11.73 -0.47 6.72
CA ALA A 32 10.62 0.43 7.02
C ALA A 32 10.40 1.43 5.87
N GLY A 33 9.14 1.65 5.52
CA GLY A 33 8.77 2.54 4.41
C GLY A 33 8.83 1.89 3.02
N THR A 34 9.16 0.60 2.90
CA THR A 34 9.13 -0.15 1.64
C THR A 34 7.95 -1.12 1.58
N MET A 35 7.58 -1.53 0.38
CA MET A 35 6.48 -2.47 0.15
C MET A 35 6.97 -3.90 0.39
N GLN A 36 6.30 -4.64 1.28
CA GLN A 36 6.57 -6.05 1.51
C GLN A 36 5.94 -6.90 0.38
N HIS A 37 4.65 -6.75 0.16
CA HIS A 37 3.92 -7.28 -1.00
C HIS A 37 2.65 -6.46 -1.25
N LEU A 38 2.00 -6.69 -2.38
CA LEU A 38 0.73 -6.06 -2.73
C LEU A 38 -0.34 -7.13 -2.95
N ALA A 39 -1.40 -7.08 -2.13
CA ALA A 39 -2.53 -7.99 -2.22
C ALA A 39 -3.71 -7.34 -2.97
N PHE A 40 -4.25 -8.03 -3.96
CA PHE A 40 -5.45 -7.64 -4.68
C PHE A 40 -6.62 -8.51 -4.25
N LYS A 41 -7.74 -7.87 -3.96
CA LYS A 41 -8.96 -8.58 -3.65
C LYS A 41 -9.59 -9.15 -4.92
N VAL A 42 -9.93 -10.43 -4.89
CA VAL A 42 -10.83 -11.10 -5.82
C VAL A 42 -12.16 -11.41 -5.15
N LYS A 43 -13.17 -11.72 -5.95
CA LYS A 43 -14.56 -11.85 -5.47
C LYS A 43 -14.75 -13.06 -4.57
N ASP A 44 -14.28 -14.23 -5.05
CA ASP A 44 -14.55 -15.52 -4.42
C ASP A 44 -13.50 -16.58 -4.83
N HIS A 45 -13.67 -17.79 -4.34
CA HIS A 45 -12.82 -18.94 -4.66
C HIS A 45 -12.76 -19.24 -6.16
N THR A 46 -13.86 -19.11 -6.85
CA THR A 46 -13.93 -19.41 -8.30
C THR A 46 -13.06 -18.43 -9.09
N GLU A 47 -13.15 -17.15 -8.76
CA GLU A 47 -12.32 -16.13 -9.39
C GLU A 47 -10.84 -16.30 -9.03
N LEU A 48 -10.53 -16.65 -7.77
CA LEU A 48 -9.17 -16.95 -7.35
C LEU A 48 -8.55 -18.06 -8.19
N MET A 49 -9.28 -19.17 -8.38
CA MET A 49 -8.82 -20.32 -9.18
C MET A 49 -8.68 -19.95 -10.67
N ALA A 50 -9.60 -19.19 -11.21
CA ALA A 50 -9.51 -18.71 -12.60
C ALA A 50 -8.27 -17.80 -12.81
N MET A 51 -7.97 -16.94 -11.86
CA MET A 51 -6.75 -16.10 -11.90
C MET A 51 -5.48 -16.93 -11.75
N ARG A 52 -5.46 -17.94 -10.90
CA ARG A 52 -4.35 -18.92 -10.83
C ARG A 52 -4.07 -19.54 -12.20
N ASP A 53 -5.09 -20.05 -12.83
CA ASP A 53 -4.96 -20.75 -14.10
C ASP A 53 -4.52 -19.78 -15.22
N ARG A 54 -5.02 -18.55 -15.18
CA ARG A 54 -4.58 -17.48 -16.08
C ARG A 54 -3.09 -17.17 -15.90
N LEU A 55 -2.61 -17.00 -14.67
CA LEU A 55 -1.19 -16.75 -14.39
C LEU A 55 -0.32 -17.91 -14.88
N ARG A 56 -0.70 -19.14 -14.54
CA ARG A 56 0.02 -20.34 -14.95
C ARG A 56 0.05 -20.53 -16.47
N SER A 57 -1.02 -20.18 -17.18
CA SER A 57 -1.06 -20.21 -18.65
C SER A 57 -0.10 -19.21 -19.29
N LYS A 58 0.35 -18.20 -18.54
CA LYS A 58 1.36 -17.23 -18.97
C LYS A 58 2.78 -17.60 -18.47
N GLY A 59 2.96 -18.79 -17.91
CA GLY A 59 4.24 -19.25 -17.41
C GLY A 59 4.65 -18.65 -16.05
N VAL A 60 3.70 -18.02 -15.33
CA VAL A 60 3.97 -17.45 -14.00
C VAL A 60 3.70 -18.54 -12.95
N PRO A 61 4.71 -18.97 -12.17
CA PRO A 61 4.52 -19.87 -11.04
C PRO A 61 3.65 -19.22 -9.96
N VAL A 62 2.73 -20.00 -9.38
CA VAL A 62 1.80 -19.54 -8.34
C VAL A 62 1.86 -20.48 -7.16
N LEU A 63 2.19 -19.92 -5.98
CA LEU A 63 2.12 -20.57 -4.68
C LEU A 63 0.71 -20.42 -4.12
N GLY A 64 0.10 -21.49 -3.72
CA GLY A 64 -1.27 -21.52 -3.17
C GLY A 64 -2.29 -22.22 -4.07
N PRO A 65 -3.57 -22.26 -3.65
CA PRO A 65 -4.16 -21.46 -2.58
C PRO A 65 -3.66 -21.85 -1.17
N LEU A 66 -3.53 -20.86 -0.30
CA LEU A 66 -3.22 -21.00 1.12
C LEU A 66 -4.37 -20.45 1.93
N ASP A 67 -4.86 -21.23 2.88
CA ASP A 67 -5.91 -20.81 3.81
C ASP A 67 -5.26 -20.18 5.05
N HIS A 68 -5.50 -18.89 5.26
CA HIS A 68 -5.05 -18.13 6.41
C HIS A 68 -6.12 -17.99 7.51
N GLY A 69 -7.25 -18.71 7.36
CA GLY A 69 -8.39 -18.64 8.27
C GLY A 69 -9.30 -17.45 8.00
N MET A 70 -8.77 -16.24 7.91
CA MET A 70 -9.54 -15.03 7.57
C MET A 70 -9.67 -14.80 6.06
N CYS A 71 -8.78 -15.35 5.27
CA CYS A 71 -8.79 -15.26 3.81
C CYS A 71 -8.08 -16.47 3.19
N VAL A 72 -8.36 -16.70 1.92
CA VAL A 72 -7.62 -17.65 1.10
C VAL A 72 -6.84 -16.87 0.06
N SER A 73 -5.54 -17.15 -0.02
CA SER A 73 -4.58 -16.36 -0.81
C SER A 73 -3.76 -17.20 -1.75
N MET A 74 -3.24 -16.58 -2.79
CA MET A 74 -2.17 -17.12 -3.62
C MET A 74 -1.13 -16.05 -3.89
N TYR A 75 0.11 -16.46 -4.05
CA TYR A 75 1.27 -15.59 -4.22
C TYR A 75 2.01 -15.88 -5.51
N PHE A 76 2.53 -14.84 -6.14
CA PHE A 76 3.31 -14.94 -7.37
C PHE A 76 4.25 -13.75 -7.50
N ALA A 77 5.27 -13.89 -8.34
CA ALA A 77 6.16 -12.79 -8.65
C ALA A 77 5.60 -11.94 -9.78
N GLY A 78 5.55 -10.64 -9.55
CA GLY A 78 5.41 -9.64 -10.58
C GLY A 78 6.74 -9.35 -11.28
N LEU A 79 6.76 -8.32 -12.12
CA LEU A 79 7.99 -7.81 -12.70
C LEU A 79 8.95 -7.38 -11.60
N GLU A 80 10.25 -7.53 -11.86
CA GLU A 80 11.33 -7.10 -10.95
C GLU A 80 11.26 -7.75 -9.57
N ASN A 81 10.68 -8.97 -9.49
CA ASN A 81 10.51 -9.76 -8.27
C ASN A 81 9.62 -9.11 -7.19
N LEU A 82 8.76 -8.15 -7.56
CA LEU A 82 7.74 -7.67 -6.63
C LEU A 82 6.81 -8.82 -6.21
N SER A 83 6.66 -9.04 -4.92
CA SER A 83 5.74 -10.04 -4.40
C SER A 83 4.30 -9.56 -4.54
N LEU A 84 3.48 -10.36 -5.21
CA LEU A 84 2.06 -10.08 -5.44
C LEU A 84 1.20 -11.18 -4.83
N GLU A 85 0.00 -10.78 -4.41
CA GLU A 85 -1.00 -11.67 -3.83
C GLU A 85 -2.36 -11.43 -4.49
N LEU A 86 -3.13 -12.49 -4.61
CA LEU A 86 -4.58 -12.44 -4.85
C LEU A 86 -5.27 -13.13 -3.70
N SER A 87 -6.29 -12.49 -3.12
CA SER A 87 -6.99 -13.06 -1.96
C SER A 87 -8.49 -12.76 -1.96
N TYR A 88 -9.25 -13.62 -1.29
CA TYR A 88 -10.64 -13.38 -0.95
C TYR A 88 -10.93 -13.83 0.48
N SER A 89 -11.93 -13.20 1.10
CA SER A 89 -12.53 -13.65 2.35
C SER A 89 -13.96 -14.07 2.07
N ALA A 90 -14.35 -15.30 2.47
CA ALA A 90 -15.69 -15.80 2.26
C ALA A 90 -16.71 -15.04 3.11
N GLU A 91 -16.30 -14.65 4.32
CA GLU A 91 -17.09 -13.89 5.28
C GLU A 91 -16.39 -12.58 5.67
N PRO A 92 -17.11 -11.60 6.21
CA PRO A 92 -16.50 -10.41 6.79
C PRO A 92 -15.51 -10.79 7.91
N ILE A 93 -14.34 -10.19 7.88
CA ILE A 93 -13.30 -10.45 8.89
C ILE A 93 -13.73 -9.82 10.22
N ASN A 94 -13.84 -10.63 11.26
CA ASN A 94 -14.00 -10.14 12.62
C ASN A 94 -12.62 -9.79 13.18
N ASN A 95 -12.24 -8.52 13.13
CA ASN A 95 -10.93 -8.03 13.54
C ASN A 95 -10.58 -8.42 14.99
N GLU A 96 -11.57 -8.49 15.88
CA GLU A 96 -11.34 -8.83 17.30
C GLU A 96 -10.71 -10.23 17.48
N LEU A 97 -11.05 -11.16 16.61
CA LEU A 97 -10.53 -12.53 16.66
C LEU A 97 -9.10 -12.65 16.12
N TRP A 98 -8.61 -11.61 15.45
CA TRP A 98 -7.29 -11.59 14.77
C TRP A 98 -6.30 -10.62 15.42
N ILE A 99 -6.66 -10.04 16.57
CA ILE A 99 -5.74 -9.27 17.39
C ILE A 99 -5.06 -10.22 18.36
N ASP A 100 -3.81 -10.56 18.06
CA ASP A 100 -3.01 -11.46 18.89
C ASP A 100 -2.50 -10.71 20.13
N PRO A 101 -2.91 -11.10 21.36
CA PRO A 101 -2.49 -10.42 22.58
C PRO A 101 -0.98 -10.54 22.85
N GLU A 102 -0.32 -11.61 22.39
CA GLU A 102 1.14 -11.75 22.51
C GLU A 102 1.85 -10.71 21.64
N VAL A 103 1.37 -10.50 20.41
CA VAL A 103 1.93 -9.47 19.51
C VAL A 103 1.68 -8.07 20.06
N VAL A 104 0.52 -7.81 20.63
CA VAL A 104 0.19 -6.53 21.30
C VAL A 104 1.17 -6.24 22.43
N GLU A 105 1.45 -7.25 23.27
CA GLU A 105 2.41 -7.13 24.38
C GLU A 105 3.84 -6.89 23.85
N LEU A 106 4.29 -7.69 22.90
CA LEU A 106 5.62 -7.55 22.27
C LEU A 106 5.83 -6.19 21.60
N ALA A 107 4.78 -5.62 21.02
CA ALA A 107 4.81 -4.29 20.41
C ALA A 107 4.75 -3.15 21.45
N GLY A 108 4.54 -3.46 22.73
CA GLY A 108 4.42 -2.47 23.80
C GLY A 108 3.18 -1.58 23.70
N ILE A 109 2.13 -2.07 23.05
CA ILE A 109 0.87 -1.33 22.86
C ILE A 109 0.06 -1.41 24.15
N SER A 110 -0.21 -0.25 24.75
CA SER A 110 -1.04 -0.18 25.98
C SER A 110 -2.52 -0.50 25.68
N ALA A 111 -3.27 -0.88 26.72
CA ALA A 111 -4.71 -1.13 26.58
C ALA A 111 -5.48 0.10 26.09
N GLU A 112 -5.05 1.30 26.47
CA GLU A 112 -5.66 2.56 26.03
C GLU A 112 -5.40 2.82 24.55
N GLU A 113 -4.16 2.64 24.07
CA GLU A 113 -3.81 2.74 22.67
C GLU A 113 -4.55 1.71 21.81
N LEU A 114 -4.61 0.45 22.28
CA LEU A 114 -5.34 -0.60 21.59
C LEU A 114 -6.83 -0.25 21.46
N ALA A 115 -7.45 0.27 22.52
CA ALA A 115 -8.84 0.72 22.50
C ALA A 115 -9.06 1.85 21.48
N GLY A 116 -8.09 2.79 21.39
CA GLY A 116 -8.10 3.86 20.40
C GLY A 116 -7.97 3.36 18.96
N TYR A 117 -7.09 2.37 18.72
CA TYR A 117 -6.93 1.75 17.40
C TYR A 117 -8.16 0.96 16.95
N LYS A 118 -8.84 0.29 17.89
CA LYS A 118 -10.09 -0.44 17.62
C LYS A 118 -11.26 0.49 17.35
N ASN A 119 -11.27 1.67 17.95
CA ASN A 119 -12.33 2.68 17.85
C ASN A 119 -11.73 4.05 17.52
N PRO A 120 -11.17 4.25 16.33
CA PRO A 120 -10.57 5.51 15.96
C PRO A 120 -11.62 6.63 15.93
N ASN A 121 -11.22 7.82 16.37
CA ASN A 121 -12.05 9.00 16.28
C ASN A 121 -12.46 9.24 14.84
N THR A 122 -13.74 9.44 14.62
CA THR A 122 -14.27 9.79 13.29
C THR A 122 -13.92 11.23 13.00
N PHE A 123 -13.30 11.49 11.85
CA PHE A 123 -13.13 12.85 11.36
C PHE A 123 -14.50 13.46 11.03
N SER A 124 -14.72 14.68 11.50
CA SER A 124 -15.91 15.46 11.16
C SER A 124 -15.49 16.76 10.51
N ASP A 125 -15.96 17.00 9.30
CA ASP A 125 -15.68 18.21 8.52
C ASP A 125 -16.64 19.37 8.81
N SER A 126 -17.31 19.34 9.97
CA SER A 126 -18.32 20.35 10.36
C SER A 126 -17.84 21.81 10.29
N HIS A 127 -16.58 22.06 10.08
CA HIS A 127 -15.94 23.37 10.08
C HIS A 127 -15.38 23.82 8.73
N GLY A 128 -15.64 23.11 7.65
CA GLY A 128 -15.13 23.43 6.31
C GLY A 128 -13.72 22.87 6.03
N SER A 129 -13.03 23.41 5.02
CA SER A 129 -11.71 22.94 4.64
C SER A 129 -10.66 23.24 5.71
N ILE A 130 -9.79 22.27 5.97
CA ILE A 130 -8.66 22.43 6.88
C ILE A 130 -7.47 22.97 6.08
N GLY A 131 -6.89 24.05 6.55
CA GLY A 131 -5.70 24.65 5.94
C GLY A 131 -4.47 23.72 6.06
N GLN A 132 -3.51 23.92 5.17
CA GLN A 132 -2.25 23.20 5.18
C GLN A 132 -1.52 23.40 6.52
N PRO A 133 -1.13 22.32 7.22
CA PRO A 133 -0.36 22.45 8.46
C PRO A 133 1.02 23.02 8.19
N ALA A 134 1.59 23.68 9.19
CA ALA A 134 2.95 24.16 9.09
C ALA A 134 3.93 23.00 8.90
N ILE A 135 4.86 23.15 7.98
CA ILE A 135 5.92 22.16 7.77
C ILE A 135 6.87 22.25 8.96
N ASN A 136 6.98 21.14 9.68
CA ASN A 136 7.87 21.01 10.81
C ASN A 136 8.67 19.69 10.65
N ASN A 137 9.96 19.81 10.42
CA ASN A 137 10.85 18.65 10.23
C ASN A 137 11.01 17.77 11.47
N SER A 138 10.51 18.18 12.62
CA SER A 138 10.58 17.43 13.88
C SER A 138 9.33 16.61 14.21
N THR A 139 8.22 16.79 13.48
CA THR A 139 6.96 16.13 13.79
C THR A 139 6.22 15.76 12.51
N GLY A 140 5.73 14.54 12.47
CA GLY A 140 4.93 14.03 11.37
C GLY A 140 5.72 13.54 10.16
N PRO A 141 5.08 12.75 9.29
CA PRO A 141 5.70 12.22 8.08
C PRO A 141 5.76 13.32 7.00
N HIS A 142 6.88 13.38 6.30
CA HIS A 142 7.10 14.27 5.15
C HIS A 142 7.58 13.48 3.94
N MET A 143 7.15 13.90 2.75
CA MET A 143 7.74 13.39 1.53
C MET A 143 9.19 13.86 1.44
N THR A 144 10.06 12.98 0.96
CA THR A 144 11.51 13.21 0.90
C THR A 144 12.02 13.22 -0.54
N ASN A 145 13.32 13.44 -0.70
CA ASN A 145 14.00 13.42 -1.99
C ASN A 145 13.57 14.56 -2.94
N TYR A 146 13.27 15.71 -2.39
CA TYR A 146 13.07 16.95 -3.15
C TYR A 146 14.37 17.77 -3.21
N PRO A 147 14.59 18.53 -4.27
CA PRO A 147 15.65 19.56 -4.25
C PRO A 147 15.43 20.55 -3.11
N PRO A 148 16.50 21.17 -2.59
CA PRO A 148 16.41 22.09 -1.46
C PRO A 148 15.37 23.21 -1.66
N GLY A 149 14.46 23.37 -0.70
CA GLY A 149 13.42 24.39 -0.68
C GLY A 149 12.24 24.15 -1.64
N VAL A 150 12.26 23.06 -2.43
CA VAL A 150 11.16 22.74 -3.36
C VAL A 150 9.96 22.20 -2.61
N TYR A 151 10.18 21.31 -1.64
CA TYR A 151 9.09 20.73 -0.86
C TYR A 151 8.30 21.80 -0.11
N GLU A 152 8.99 22.69 0.62
CA GLU A 152 8.37 23.76 1.39
C GLU A 152 7.56 24.70 0.50
N LYS A 153 8.09 25.05 -0.67
CA LYS A 153 7.38 25.88 -1.64
C LYS A 153 6.16 25.17 -2.21
N SER A 154 6.28 23.88 -2.51
CA SER A 154 5.17 23.08 -3.04
C SER A 154 4.02 22.98 -2.05
N MET A 155 4.33 22.84 -0.76
CA MET A 155 3.30 22.78 0.29
C MET A 155 2.61 24.11 0.58
N GLN A 156 3.10 25.22 0.03
CA GLN A 156 2.49 26.54 0.16
C GLN A 156 1.62 26.93 -1.05
N ILE A 157 1.54 26.06 -2.07
CA ILE A 157 0.74 26.33 -3.27
C ILE A 157 -0.74 26.19 -2.89
N PRO A 158 -1.58 27.23 -3.16
CA PRO A 158 -3.02 27.12 -2.96
C PRO A 158 -3.65 26.01 -3.80
N ASP A 159 -4.66 25.34 -3.25
CA ASP A 159 -5.33 24.19 -3.88
C ASP A 159 -5.85 24.50 -5.29
N GLU A 160 -6.38 25.72 -5.50
CA GLU A 160 -6.90 26.16 -6.80
C GLU A 160 -5.79 26.26 -7.86
N ILE A 161 -4.56 26.58 -7.44
CA ILE A 161 -3.40 26.62 -8.32
C ILE A 161 -2.90 25.20 -8.55
N ALA A 162 -2.74 24.41 -7.47
CA ALA A 162 -2.27 23.04 -7.54
C ALA A 162 -3.12 22.17 -8.47
N LEU A 163 -4.43 22.35 -8.47
CA LEU A 163 -5.38 21.65 -9.33
C LEU A 163 -5.07 21.76 -10.84
N ASN A 164 -4.42 22.85 -11.24
CA ASN A 164 -4.14 23.17 -12.64
C ASN A 164 -2.65 23.07 -13.02
N MET A 165 -1.79 22.56 -12.12
CA MET A 165 -0.34 22.50 -12.36
C MET A 165 0.12 21.31 -13.19
N VAL A 166 -0.72 20.29 -13.37
CA VAL A 166 -0.36 19.08 -14.09
C VAL A 166 -1.26 18.87 -15.31
N GLU A 167 -0.78 18.08 -16.25
CA GLU A 167 -1.56 17.68 -17.43
C GLU A 167 -2.84 16.95 -16.98
N SER A 168 -3.99 17.50 -17.34
CA SER A 168 -5.31 16.98 -16.97
C SER A 168 -6.09 16.39 -18.15
N LYS A 169 -5.55 16.47 -19.35
CA LYS A 169 -6.19 15.95 -20.56
C LYS A 169 -5.60 14.61 -20.96
N PRO A 170 -6.43 13.68 -21.47
CA PRO A 170 -5.90 12.44 -22.00
C PRO A 170 -4.99 12.73 -23.20
N PRO A 171 -3.91 11.95 -23.39
CA PRO A 171 -2.94 12.18 -24.46
C PRO A 171 -3.50 11.88 -25.87
N VAL A 172 -4.64 11.20 -25.94
CA VAL A 172 -5.37 10.92 -27.19
C VAL A 172 -6.81 11.41 -27.06
N SER A 173 -7.30 12.09 -28.09
CA SER A 173 -8.71 12.45 -28.18
C SER A 173 -9.55 11.21 -28.52
N PRO A 174 -10.81 11.12 -28.03
CA PRO A 174 -11.72 10.02 -28.38
C PRO A 174 -12.09 10.01 -29.86
#